data_3a65f5f0bd84cb3df04c57f03507cdf6
#
_entry.id   3a65f5f0bd84cb3df04c57f03507cdf6
#
_cell.length_a   1.000
_cell.length_b   1.000
_cell.length_c   1.000
_cell.angle_alpha   90.00
_cell.angle_beta   90.00
_cell.angle_gamma   90.00
#
_symmetry.space_group_name_H-M   'P 1'
#
loop_
_entity.id
_entity.type
_entity.pdbx_description
1 polymer ?
#
loop_
_entity_poly.entity_id
_entity_poly.type
_entity_poly.pdbx_seq_one_letter_code
_entity_poly.pdbx_strand_id
1 'polypeptide(L)'
;MRYVFAGFLLCFLLTFSNGCQSRKFESVQPVTIKVVMKRYSIEPNPIRLKQGQPATLEISTADVQHGFSVQAFNLDEPIQPGKPATIHVTPQQKGRFNVECDIVCGPGHDDMQGTIVVE
;
A
#
# COMPACT_ATOMS: atom_id res chain seq x y z
N MET A 1 13.22 61.02 58.77
CA MET A 1 13.11 60.72 57.33
C MET A 1 13.35 59.19 57.16
N ARG A 2 12.31 58.44 56.91
CA ARG A 2 12.40 56.98 56.78
C ARG A 2 11.77 56.64 55.43
N TYR A 3 12.63 56.32 54.50
CA TYR A 3 12.16 55.82 53.19
C TYR A 3 11.94 54.31 53.28
N VAL A 4 10.69 53.89 53.11
CA VAL A 4 10.29 52.46 52.96
C VAL A 4 10.33 52.14 51.50
N PHE A 5 11.30 51.33 51.06
CA PHE A 5 11.33 50.77 49.73
C PHE A 5 10.41 49.58 49.71
N ALA A 6 9.26 49.69 49.07
CA ALA A 6 8.40 48.55 48.72
C ALA A 6 8.93 47.91 47.48
N GLY A 7 9.54 46.73 47.63
CA GLY A 7 9.96 45.88 46.51
C GLY A 7 8.77 45.24 45.85
N PHE A 8 8.49 45.61 44.62
CA PHE A 8 7.50 44.92 43.76
C PHE A 8 8.16 43.70 43.16
N LEU A 9 7.86 42.52 43.72
CA LEU A 9 8.26 41.23 43.17
C LEU A 9 7.30 40.88 42.06
N LEU A 10 7.71 41.12 40.80
CA LEU A 10 6.95 40.76 39.61
C LEU A 10 7.13 39.25 39.34
N CYS A 11 6.17 38.48 39.81
CA CYS A 11 6.12 37.04 39.57
C CYS A 11 5.70 36.79 38.11
N PHE A 12 6.69 36.53 37.25
CA PHE A 12 6.46 36.18 35.84
C PHE A 12 6.02 34.71 35.76
N LEU A 13 4.72 34.49 35.77
CA LEU A 13 4.14 33.17 35.56
C LEU A 13 4.29 32.78 34.07
N LEU A 14 5.33 32.02 33.77
CA LEU A 14 5.48 31.33 32.49
C LEU A 14 4.46 30.20 32.44
N THR A 15 3.33 30.44 31.79
CA THR A 15 2.38 29.39 31.42
C THR A 15 2.96 28.59 30.26
N PHE A 16 3.58 27.45 30.57
CA PHE A 16 3.89 26.45 29.55
C PHE A 16 2.58 25.84 29.05
N SER A 17 2.07 26.37 27.95
CA SER A 17 1.01 25.71 27.19
C SER A 17 1.62 24.46 26.53
N ASN A 18 1.53 23.30 27.19
CA ASN A 18 1.73 22.02 26.57
C ASN A 18 0.58 21.78 25.55
N GLY A 19 0.77 22.29 24.35
CA GLY A 19 -0.08 21.94 23.22
C GLY A 19 0.06 20.43 22.97
N CYS A 20 -0.90 19.67 23.46
CA CYS A 20 -1.08 18.27 23.08
C CYS A 20 -1.42 18.25 21.61
N GLN A 21 -0.41 18.10 20.76
CA GLN A 21 -0.57 17.97 19.32
C GLN A 21 -1.11 16.58 19.07
N SER A 22 -2.43 16.45 19.08
CA SER A 22 -3.10 15.23 18.62
C SER A 22 -2.67 15.01 17.19
N ARG A 23 -1.77 14.05 16.98
CA ARG A 23 -1.50 13.54 15.64
C ARG A 23 -2.83 12.98 15.15
N LYS A 24 -3.48 13.67 14.22
CA LYS A 24 -4.57 13.12 13.44
C LYS A 24 -4.04 11.84 12.83
N PHE A 25 -4.52 10.72 13.30
CA PHE A 25 -4.37 9.45 12.61
C PHE A 25 -5.16 9.62 11.31
N GLU A 26 -4.48 9.99 10.25
CA GLU A 26 -5.06 10.02 8.93
C GLU A 26 -5.40 8.57 8.59
N SER A 27 -6.68 8.25 8.61
CA SER A 27 -7.16 6.92 8.26
C SER A 27 -6.81 6.68 6.78
N VAL A 28 -5.81 5.84 6.55
CA VAL A 28 -5.42 5.47 5.19
C VAL A 28 -6.57 4.69 4.58
N GLN A 29 -7.23 5.29 3.58
CA GLN A 29 -8.37 4.66 2.93
C GLN A 29 -7.91 3.48 2.08
N PRO A 30 -8.62 2.34 2.14
CA PRO A 30 -8.36 1.20 1.26
C PRO A 30 -8.53 1.58 -0.20
N VAL A 31 -7.72 0.99 -1.07
CA VAL A 31 -7.82 1.16 -2.52
C VAL A 31 -8.16 -0.18 -3.17
N THR A 32 -8.98 -0.15 -4.22
CA THR A 32 -9.28 -1.31 -5.05
C THR A 32 -8.66 -1.12 -6.43
N ILE A 33 -7.89 -2.10 -6.86
CA ILE A 33 -7.21 -2.12 -8.16
C ILE A 33 -7.68 -3.34 -8.94
N LYS A 34 -8.19 -3.10 -10.14
CA LYS A 34 -8.56 -4.16 -11.07
C LYS A 34 -7.36 -4.56 -11.90
N VAL A 35 -7.07 -5.85 -11.92
CA VAL A 35 -5.98 -6.44 -12.68
C VAL A 35 -6.56 -7.43 -13.69
N VAL A 36 -6.14 -7.32 -14.94
CA VAL A 36 -6.54 -8.24 -15.99
C VAL A 36 -5.31 -8.95 -16.52
N MET A 37 -5.38 -10.26 -16.54
CA MET A 37 -4.37 -11.14 -17.14
C MET A 37 -4.87 -11.65 -18.49
N LYS A 38 -3.99 -11.67 -19.45
CA LYS A 38 -4.22 -12.26 -20.78
C LYS A 38 -2.88 -12.72 -21.35
N ARG A 39 -2.90 -13.55 -22.37
CA ARG A 39 -1.66 -13.97 -23.05
C ARG A 39 -1.03 -12.78 -23.78
N TYR A 40 0.09 -12.28 -23.41
CA TYR A 40 1.00 -12.61 -22.30
C TYR A 40 1.30 -11.35 -21.52
N SER A 41 0.28 -10.75 -20.96
CA SER A 41 0.38 -9.49 -20.21
C SER A 41 -0.41 -9.51 -18.92
N ILE A 42 0.03 -8.67 -18.01
CA ILE A 42 -0.63 -8.36 -16.75
C ILE A 42 -0.88 -6.86 -16.75
N GLU A 43 -2.12 -6.44 -16.64
CA GLU A 43 -2.51 -5.02 -16.74
C GLU A 43 -3.32 -4.58 -15.51
N PRO A 44 -3.00 -3.40 -14.90
CA PRO A 44 -1.95 -2.47 -15.26
C PRO A 44 -0.55 -3.00 -14.97
N ASN A 45 0.45 -2.48 -15.68
CA ASN A 45 1.86 -2.79 -15.41
C ASN A 45 2.68 -1.49 -15.49
N PRO A 46 3.27 -1.01 -14.38
CA PRO A 46 3.24 -1.64 -13.05
C PRO A 46 1.90 -1.48 -12.34
N ILE A 47 1.63 -2.40 -11.42
CA ILE A 47 0.59 -2.26 -10.41
C ILE A 47 1.15 -1.37 -9.30
N ARG A 48 0.53 -0.21 -9.04
CA ARG A 48 1.03 0.76 -8.06
C ARG A 48 0.30 0.63 -6.74
N LEU A 49 1.05 0.44 -5.67
CA LEU A 49 0.58 0.38 -4.31
C LEU A 49 1.31 1.42 -3.44
N LYS A 50 0.75 1.75 -2.30
CA LYS A 50 1.39 2.59 -1.28
C LYS A 50 1.72 1.78 -0.04
N GLN A 51 2.91 2.04 0.52
CA GLN A 51 3.32 1.42 1.77
C GLN A 51 2.29 1.71 2.87
N GLY A 52 1.88 0.67 3.59
CA GLY A 52 0.93 0.77 4.69
C GLY A 52 -0.53 1.01 4.29
N GLN A 53 -0.84 1.13 3.00
CA GLN A 53 -2.22 1.29 2.53
C GLN A 53 -2.83 -0.07 2.21
N PRO A 54 -3.95 -0.43 2.84
CA PRO A 54 -4.69 -1.62 2.46
C PRO A 54 -5.15 -1.54 1.00
N ALA A 55 -4.87 -2.57 0.24
CA ALA A 55 -5.27 -2.67 -1.16
C ALA A 55 -6.04 -3.96 -1.40
N THR A 56 -7.07 -3.89 -2.23
CA THR A 56 -7.80 -5.03 -2.76
C THR A 56 -7.46 -5.15 -4.24
N LEU A 57 -6.87 -6.27 -4.63
CA LEU A 57 -6.63 -6.60 -6.02
C LEU A 57 -7.76 -7.50 -6.50
N GLU A 58 -8.52 -7.03 -7.47
CA GLU A 58 -9.53 -7.81 -8.17
C GLU A 58 -8.93 -8.30 -9.48
N ILE A 59 -8.54 -9.58 -9.51
CA ILE A 59 -7.78 -10.15 -10.62
C ILE A 59 -8.68 -11.05 -11.45
N SER A 60 -8.72 -10.80 -12.74
CA SER A 60 -9.48 -11.59 -13.71
C SER A 60 -8.60 -11.98 -14.89
N THR A 61 -9.05 -12.96 -15.67
CA THR A 61 -8.44 -13.31 -16.95
C THR A 61 -9.40 -13.01 -18.10
N ALA A 62 -8.83 -12.50 -19.19
CA ALA A 62 -9.57 -12.22 -20.42
C ALA A 62 -9.60 -13.42 -21.39
N ASP A 63 -8.83 -14.47 -21.15
CA ASP A 63 -8.69 -15.60 -22.07
C ASP A 63 -8.65 -16.97 -21.35
N VAL A 64 -7.48 -17.42 -20.92
CA VAL A 64 -7.28 -18.74 -20.31
C VAL A 64 -6.93 -18.61 -18.83
N GLN A 65 -6.80 -19.73 -18.16
CA GLN A 65 -6.29 -19.75 -16.80
C GLN A 65 -4.85 -19.23 -16.74
N HIS A 66 -4.58 -18.41 -15.75
CA HIS A 66 -3.25 -17.91 -15.39
C HIS A 66 -2.98 -18.14 -13.90
N GLY A 67 -1.74 -17.98 -13.48
CA GLY A 67 -1.37 -17.89 -12.08
C GLY A 67 -0.90 -16.48 -11.77
N PHE A 68 -1.33 -15.91 -10.67
CA PHE A 68 -0.84 -14.62 -10.17
C PHE A 68 0.07 -14.88 -8.97
N SER A 69 1.36 -14.89 -9.21
CA SER A 69 2.37 -15.18 -8.19
C SER A 69 3.22 -13.96 -7.90
N VAL A 70 3.31 -13.62 -6.61
CA VAL A 70 4.21 -12.58 -6.10
C VAL A 70 4.95 -13.16 -4.90
N GLN A 71 6.12 -13.68 -5.15
CA GLN A 71 6.92 -14.40 -4.16
C GLN A 71 7.23 -13.54 -2.93
N ALA A 72 7.55 -12.25 -3.15
CA ALA A 72 7.85 -11.31 -2.07
C ALA A 72 6.69 -11.09 -1.09
N PHE A 73 5.45 -11.31 -1.52
CA PHE A 73 4.25 -11.18 -0.70
C PHE A 73 3.67 -12.52 -0.26
N ASN A 74 4.32 -13.62 -0.61
CA ASN A 74 3.82 -14.98 -0.40
C ASN A 74 2.42 -15.18 -0.99
N LEU A 75 2.20 -14.61 -2.18
CA LEU A 75 0.97 -14.73 -2.94
C LEU A 75 1.15 -15.71 -4.08
N ASP A 76 0.17 -16.59 -4.23
CA ASP A 76 0.10 -17.58 -5.28
C ASP A 76 -1.37 -17.94 -5.49
N GLU A 77 -1.97 -17.36 -6.53
CA GLU A 77 -3.41 -17.45 -6.76
C GLU A 77 -3.72 -17.88 -8.20
N PRO A 78 -4.42 -18.98 -8.41
CA PRO A 78 -4.89 -19.38 -9.73
C PRO A 78 -6.05 -18.49 -10.16
N ILE A 79 -5.96 -17.92 -11.37
CA ILE A 79 -6.98 -17.05 -11.95
C ILE A 79 -7.69 -17.81 -13.08
N GLN A 80 -8.95 -18.16 -12.86
CA GLN A 80 -9.75 -18.94 -13.81
C GLN A 80 -10.72 -18.04 -14.59
N PRO A 81 -10.99 -18.36 -15.87
CA PRO A 81 -12.03 -17.69 -16.64
C PRO A 81 -13.39 -17.72 -15.92
N GLY A 82 -14.04 -16.54 -15.80
CA GLY A 82 -15.32 -16.41 -15.15
C GLY A 82 -15.31 -16.47 -13.63
N LYS A 83 -14.12 -16.58 -13.00
CA LYS A 83 -13.94 -16.61 -11.55
C LYS A 83 -12.84 -15.62 -11.13
N PRO A 84 -13.12 -14.31 -11.05
CA PRO A 84 -12.17 -13.35 -10.55
C PRO A 84 -11.71 -13.68 -9.13
N ALA A 85 -10.43 -13.48 -8.85
CA ALA A 85 -9.87 -13.61 -7.53
C ALA A 85 -9.81 -12.25 -6.84
N THR A 86 -10.06 -12.23 -5.54
CA THR A 86 -9.93 -11.03 -4.70
C THR A 86 -8.83 -11.25 -3.69
N ILE A 87 -7.78 -10.45 -3.76
CA ILE A 87 -6.62 -10.51 -2.88
C ILE A 87 -6.53 -9.24 -2.07
N HIS A 88 -6.40 -9.38 -0.75
CA HIS A 88 -6.16 -8.26 0.15
C HIS A 88 -4.68 -8.22 0.53
N VAL A 89 -4.05 -7.07 0.33
CA VAL A 89 -2.64 -6.87 0.64
C VAL A 89 -2.43 -5.49 1.26
N THR A 90 -1.58 -5.43 2.27
CA THR A 90 -1.08 -4.16 2.84
C THR A 90 0.44 -4.20 2.78
N PRO A 91 1.05 -3.58 1.75
CA PRO A 91 2.50 -3.65 1.58
C PRO A 91 3.22 -2.97 2.74
N GLN A 92 4.23 -3.65 3.30
CA GLN A 92 5.02 -3.13 4.42
C GLN A 92 6.33 -2.49 3.98
N GLN A 93 6.79 -2.81 2.77
CA GLN A 93 8.07 -2.34 2.23
C GLN A 93 7.90 -1.66 0.89
N LYS A 94 8.58 -0.54 0.71
CA LYS A 94 8.71 0.13 -0.59
C LYS A 94 9.63 -0.68 -1.50
N GLY A 95 9.40 -0.60 -2.78
CA GLY A 95 10.25 -1.24 -3.78
C GLY A 95 9.50 -1.71 -5.01
N ARG A 96 10.21 -2.48 -5.82
CA ARG A 96 9.70 -3.12 -7.02
C ARG A 96 9.71 -4.62 -6.81
N PHE A 97 8.56 -5.25 -7.06
CA PHE A 97 8.37 -6.68 -6.83
C PHE A 97 7.87 -7.34 -8.12
N ASN A 98 8.47 -8.46 -8.46
CA ASN A 98 8.09 -9.18 -9.66
C ASN A 98 6.74 -9.90 -9.48
N VAL A 99 5.94 -9.89 -10.53
CA VAL A 99 4.71 -10.67 -10.66
C VAL A 99 4.93 -11.65 -11.80
N GLU A 100 4.69 -12.92 -11.55
CA GLU A 100 4.88 -14.00 -12.52
C GLU A 100 3.57 -14.75 -12.74
N CYS A 101 3.39 -15.24 -13.96
CA CYS A 101 2.41 -16.26 -14.25
C CYS A 101 3.02 -17.63 -13.99
N ASP A 102 2.63 -18.30 -12.93
CA ASP A 102 3.19 -19.60 -12.53
C ASP A 102 2.39 -20.82 -13.01
N ILE A 103 1.29 -20.58 -13.72
CA ILE A 103 0.51 -21.61 -14.40
C ILE A 103 0.75 -21.53 -15.90
N VAL A 104 1.19 -22.59 -16.51
CA VAL A 104 1.45 -22.63 -17.97
C VAL A 104 0.19 -22.24 -18.75
N CYS A 105 0.26 -21.12 -19.46
CA CYS A 105 -0.87 -20.50 -20.15
C CYS A 105 -0.72 -20.49 -21.68
N GLY A 106 0.41 -20.94 -22.19
CA GLY A 106 0.70 -21.01 -23.61
C GLY A 106 2.20 -20.84 -23.92
N PRO A 107 2.58 -20.74 -25.21
CA PRO A 107 4.00 -20.69 -25.62
C PRO A 107 4.80 -19.50 -25.09
N GLY A 108 4.17 -18.38 -24.76
CA GLY A 108 4.81 -17.21 -24.20
C GLY A 108 4.73 -17.10 -22.67
N HIS A 109 4.38 -18.21 -22.00
CA HIS A 109 4.23 -18.26 -20.54
C HIS A 109 5.48 -17.80 -19.78
N ASP A 110 6.66 -18.23 -20.20
CA ASP A 110 7.92 -17.92 -19.51
C ASP A 110 8.26 -16.43 -19.52
N ASP A 111 7.71 -15.67 -20.47
CA ASP A 111 7.91 -14.23 -20.60
C ASP A 111 6.78 -13.40 -19.99
N MET A 112 5.73 -14.05 -19.46
CA MET A 112 4.58 -13.37 -18.89
C MET A 112 4.87 -12.88 -17.48
N GLN A 113 5.29 -11.64 -17.38
CA GLN A 113 5.69 -11.00 -16.13
C GLN A 113 5.08 -9.61 -15.98
N GLY A 114 4.95 -9.17 -14.75
CA GLY A 114 4.55 -7.83 -14.38
C GLY A 114 5.36 -7.33 -13.19
N THR A 115 5.05 -6.12 -12.77
CA THR A 115 5.72 -5.48 -11.62
C THR A 115 4.69 -4.84 -10.70
N ILE A 116 4.85 -5.04 -9.40
CA ILE A 116 4.23 -4.21 -8.37
C ILE A 116 5.24 -3.18 -7.91
N VAL A 117 4.84 -1.91 -7.92
CA VAL A 117 5.64 -0.81 -7.37
C VAL A 117 4.97 -0.34 -6.09
N VAL A 118 5.69 -0.39 -4.97
CA VAL A 118 5.25 0.13 -3.66
C VAL A 118 5.99 1.42 -3.38
N GLU A 119 5.25 2.51 -3.26
CA GLU A 119 5.74 3.87 -3.00
C GLU A 119 5.57 4.31 -1.55
#